data_0ad88823ece37a3dcf9ccc6c71cb3ab8
#
_entry.id   0ad88823ece37a3dcf9ccc6c71cb3ab8
#
_cell.length_a   1.000
_cell.length_b   1.000
_cell.length_c   1.000
_cell.angle_alpha   90.00
_cell.angle_beta   90.00
_cell.angle_gamma   90.00
#
_symmetry.space_group_name_H-M   'P 1'
#
loop_
_entity.id
_entity.type
_entity.pdbx_description
1 polymer ?
#
loop_
_entity_poly.entity_id
_entity_poly.type
_entity_poly.pdbx_seq_one_letter_code
_entity_poly.pdbx_strand_id
1 'polypeptide(L)'
;MSKHYSAFALARHALDPDMPWPKAWESPEPRSSYDVVIVGGGGHGLATAYYLAKNHGITNVAVIEKSYIGSGNVGRNTTLIRSNYMIGGNTAFFEHSLKLWEGLSHELNFNCMVSQRGQI
;
A
#
# COMPACT_ATOMS: atom_id res chain seq x y z
N MET A 1 11.79 -0.99 14.09
CA MET A 1 10.74 -1.21 15.12
C MET A 1 9.46 -0.60 14.63
N SER A 2 8.43 -1.40 14.37
CA SER A 2 7.09 -0.92 14.00
C SER A 2 6.53 -0.09 15.17
N LYS A 3 6.27 1.19 14.95
CA LYS A 3 5.60 2.04 15.95
C LYS A 3 4.12 1.66 15.93
N HIS A 4 3.70 0.83 16.86
CA HIS A 4 2.28 0.54 17.04
C HIS A 4 1.54 1.80 17.50
N TYR A 5 0.35 2.03 16.94
CA TYR A 5 -0.55 3.04 17.49
C TYR A 5 -0.95 2.62 18.91
N SER A 6 -0.67 3.49 19.88
CA SER A 6 -1.08 3.29 21.25
C SER A 6 -2.30 4.15 21.57
N ALA A 7 -3.08 3.76 22.58
CA ALA A 7 -4.20 4.55 23.06
C ALA A 7 -3.75 5.98 23.45
N PHE A 8 -2.53 6.11 23.97
CA PHE A 8 -1.94 7.41 24.33
C PHE A 8 -1.64 8.26 23.07
N ALA A 9 -1.15 7.65 21.98
CA ALA A 9 -0.92 8.38 20.74
C ALA A 9 -2.26 8.85 20.12
N LEU A 10 -3.29 8.04 20.17
CA LEU A 10 -4.63 8.44 19.72
C LEU A 10 -5.21 9.59 20.56
N ALA A 11 -5.09 9.51 21.88
CA ALA A 11 -5.54 10.60 22.78
C ALA A 11 -4.80 11.90 22.49
N ARG A 12 -3.48 11.85 22.27
CA ARG A 12 -2.67 13.02 21.94
C ARG A 12 -3.13 13.67 20.62
N HIS A 13 -3.37 12.87 19.57
CA HIS A 13 -3.87 13.38 18.28
C HIS A 13 -5.30 13.93 18.38
N ALA A 14 -6.14 13.37 19.25
CA ALA A 14 -7.48 13.89 19.49
C ALA A 14 -7.49 15.24 20.20
N LEU A 15 -6.48 15.50 21.05
CA LEU A 15 -6.34 16.75 21.80
C LEU A 15 -5.64 17.86 21.01
N ASP A 16 -4.90 17.52 19.97
CA ASP A 16 -4.19 18.47 19.12
C ASP A 16 -4.50 18.17 17.64
N PRO A 17 -5.64 18.68 17.13
CA PRO A 17 -6.06 18.43 15.75
C PRO A 17 -5.13 19.04 14.70
N ASP A 18 -4.33 20.05 15.07
CA ASP A 18 -3.39 20.73 14.19
C ASP A 18 -2.00 20.07 14.18
N MET A 19 -1.82 19.00 14.95
CA MET A 19 -0.56 18.27 14.98
C MET A 19 -0.22 17.72 13.59
N PRO A 20 0.93 18.09 12.99
CA PRO A 20 1.30 17.62 11.68
C PRO A 20 1.56 16.11 11.71
N TRP A 21 0.88 15.38 10.83
CA TRP A 21 1.16 13.97 10.62
C TRP A 21 2.51 13.79 9.96
N PRO A 22 3.41 12.97 10.50
CA PRO A 22 4.68 12.68 9.83
C PRO A 22 4.40 12.02 8.49
N LYS A 23 5.13 12.41 7.46
CA LYS A 23 5.05 11.72 6.17
C LYS A 23 5.42 10.24 6.36
N ALA A 24 4.60 9.35 5.76
CA ALA A 24 4.85 7.91 5.84
C ALA A 24 5.99 7.45 4.93
N TRP A 25 6.46 8.33 4.04
CA TRP A 25 7.56 8.05 3.10
C TRP A 25 8.62 9.14 3.18
N GLU A 26 9.82 8.76 2.79
CA GLU A 26 10.97 9.65 2.68
C GLU A 26 11.39 9.75 1.20
N SER A 27 12.03 10.87 0.86
CA SER A 27 12.66 11.07 -0.45
C SER A 27 14.16 11.27 -0.19
N PRO A 28 14.90 10.19 0.10
CA PRO A 28 16.33 10.27 0.38
C PRO A 28 17.11 10.59 -0.90
N GLU A 29 18.35 11.06 -0.73
CA GLU A 29 19.27 11.19 -1.84
C GLU A 29 19.47 9.83 -2.52
N PRO A 30 19.43 9.81 -3.88
CA PRO A 30 19.62 8.57 -4.62
C PRO A 30 20.96 7.92 -4.33
N ARG A 31 20.96 6.60 -4.24
CA ARG A 31 22.20 5.81 -4.17
C ARG A 31 22.86 5.75 -5.55
N SER A 32 24.12 5.36 -5.59
CA SER A 32 24.88 5.21 -6.85
C SER A 32 24.36 4.05 -7.73
N SER A 33 23.71 3.07 -7.16
CA SER A 33 23.14 1.92 -7.89
C SER A 33 21.97 1.29 -7.16
N TYR A 34 21.10 0.67 -7.93
CA TYR A 34 19.96 -0.13 -7.44
C TYR A 34 19.86 -1.42 -8.23
N ASP A 35 19.41 -2.49 -7.59
CA ASP A 35 19.13 -3.76 -8.25
C ASP A 35 17.88 -3.67 -9.13
N VAL A 36 16.89 -2.91 -8.65
CA VAL A 36 15.63 -2.69 -9.37
C VAL A 36 15.21 -1.23 -9.24
N VAL A 37 14.78 -0.64 -10.35
CA VAL A 37 14.16 0.68 -10.40
C VAL A 37 12.72 0.53 -10.90
N ILE A 38 11.76 0.97 -10.09
CA ILE A 38 10.33 0.94 -10.40
C ILE A 38 9.87 2.36 -10.71
N VAL A 39 9.27 2.55 -11.87
CA VAL A 39 8.70 3.84 -12.28
C VAL A 39 7.22 3.87 -11.96
N GLY A 40 6.84 4.75 -11.06
CA GLY A 40 5.48 4.97 -10.58
C GLY A 40 5.24 4.46 -9.16
N GLY A 41 4.88 5.37 -8.26
CA GLY A 41 4.55 5.12 -6.84
C GLY A 41 3.06 4.85 -6.62
N GLY A 42 2.39 4.22 -7.58
CA GLY A 42 1.01 3.75 -7.44
C GLY A 42 0.93 2.37 -6.77
N GLY A 43 -0.29 1.81 -6.66
CA GLY A 43 -0.51 0.51 -6.01
C GLY A 43 0.33 -0.62 -6.58
N HIS A 44 0.44 -0.71 -7.89
CA HIS A 44 1.25 -1.74 -8.54
C HIS A 44 2.75 -1.56 -8.25
N GLY A 45 3.28 -0.35 -8.37
CA GLY A 45 4.70 -0.09 -8.12
C GLY A 45 5.08 -0.37 -6.66
N LEU A 46 4.28 0.10 -5.71
CA LEU A 46 4.53 -0.14 -4.29
C LEU A 46 4.38 -1.62 -3.93
N ALA A 47 3.37 -2.31 -4.45
CA ALA A 47 3.20 -3.75 -4.25
C ALA A 47 4.38 -4.54 -4.85
N THR A 48 4.86 -4.14 -6.04
CA THR A 48 6.03 -4.76 -6.65
C THR A 48 7.26 -4.63 -5.75
N ALA A 49 7.55 -3.42 -5.26
CA ALA A 49 8.67 -3.21 -4.34
C ALA A 49 8.53 -4.04 -3.06
N TYR A 50 7.33 -4.07 -2.49
CA TYR A 50 7.04 -4.82 -1.28
C TYR A 50 7.26 -6.33 -1.48
N TYR A 51 6.69 -6.92 -2.52
CA TYR A 51 6.80 -8.36 -2.77
C TYR A 51 8.18 -8.79 -3.27
N LEU A 52 8.93 -7.92 -3.96
CA LEU A 52 10.34 -8.17 -4.25
C LEU A 52 11.16 -8.35 -2.96
N ALA A 53 10.95 -7.46 -2.01
CA ALA A 53 11.62 -7.57 -0.71
C ALA A 53 11.14 -8.79 0.08
N LYS A 54 9.81 -8.98 0.18
CA LYS A 54 9.22 -10.04 1.01
C LYS A 54 9.51 -11.44 0.49
N ASN A 55 9.30 -11.67 -0.81
CA ASN A 55 9.33 -13.01 -1.39
C ASN A 55 10.69 -13.39 -2.00
N HIS A 56 11.49 -12.39 -2.36
CA HIS A 56 12.73 -12.61 -3.09
C HIS A 56 13.98 -12.04 -2.37
N GLY A 57 13.79 -11.33 -1.25
CA GLY A 57 14.90 -10.72 -0.52
C GLY A 57 15.57 -9.55 -1.26
N ILE A 58 14.97 -9.05 -2.35
CA ILE A 58 15.50 -7.94 -3.13
C ILE A 58 15.09 -6.64 -2.45
N THR A 59 16.01 -6.03 -1.72
CA THR A 59 15.74 -4.83 -0.90
C THR A 59 16.40 -3.56 -1.42
N ASN A 60 17.36 -3.66 -2.34
CA ASN A 60 18.00 -2.51 -2.96
C ASN A 60 17.16 -2.02 -4.15
N VAL A 61 15.98 -1.50 -3.84
CA VAL A 61 14.98 -1.07 -4.82
C VAL A 61 14.75 0.43 -4.70
N ALA A 62 14.65 1.12 -5.84
CA ALA A 62 14.17 2.50 -5.93
C ALA A 62 12.76 2.54 -6.53
N VAL A 63 11.90 3.36 -5.98
CA VAL A 63 10.61 3.72 -6.59
C VAL A 63 10.65 5.19 -6.96
N ILE A 64 10.51 5.48 -8.26
CA ILE A 64 10.51 6.84 -8.79
C ILE A 64 9.07 7.28 -9.06
N GLU A 65 8.63 8.34 -8.40
CA GLU A 65 7.29 8.91 -8.57
C GLU A 65 7.40 10.39 -8.97
N LYS A 66 6.68 10.78 -10.01
CA LYS A 66 6.74 12.16 -10.53
C LYS A 66 6.03 13.20 -9.66
N SER A 67 5.14 12.76 -8.77
CA SER A 67 4.34 13.65 -7.93
C SER A 67 4.42 13.22 -6.47
N TYR A 68 3.39 12.53 -5.96
CA TYR A 68 3.37 11.95 -4.62
C TYR A 68 2.81 10.53 -4.68
N ILE A 69 3.15 9.72 -3.69
CA ILE A 69 2.73 8.32 -3.61
C ILE A 69 1.19 8.23 -3.69
N GLY A 70 0.71 7.42 -4.62
CA GLY A 70 -0.73 7.24 -4.83
C GLY A 70 -1.43 8.35 -5.60
N SER A 71 -0.73 9.35 -6.12
CA SER A 71 -1.31 10.51 -6.83
C SER A 71 -2.10 10.15 -8.10
N GLY A 72 -1.85 8.98 -8.67
CA GLY A 72 -2.54 8.48 -9.85
C GLY A 72 -3.89 7.81 -9.54
N ASN A 73 -4.18 6.72 -10.25
CA ASN A 73 -5.46 5.99 -10.14
C ASN A 73 -5.74 5.46 -8.73
N VAL A 74 -4.73 5.10 -7.97
CA VAL A 74 -4.91 4.54 -6.61
C VAL A 74 -5.60 5.52 -5.69
N GLY A 75 -5.22 6.78 -5.72
CA GLY A 75 -5.85 7.83 -4.89
C GLY A 75 -7.19 8.35 -5.43
N ARG A 76 -7.64 7.86 -6.60
CA ARG A 76 -8.84 8.34 -7.29
C ARG A 76 -9.84 7.26 -7.61
N ASN A 77 -9.64 6.05 -7.09
CA ASN A 77 -10.53 4.92 -7.35
C ASN A 77 -11.73 4.91 -6.38
N THR A 78 -12.70 4.06 -6.70
CA THR A 78 -13.92 3.88 -5.89
C THR A 78 -13.71 3.00 -4.67
N THR A 79 -12.49 2.48 -4.46
CA THR A 79 -12.15 1.56 -3.36
C THR A 79 -12.96 0.26 -3.32
N LEU A 80 -13.58 -0.12 -4.45
CA LEU A 80 -14.29 -1.40 -4.58
C LEU A 80 -13.33 -2.50 -5.02
N ILE A 81 -13.20 -3.51 -4.17
CA ILE A 81 -12.37 -4.70 -4.42
C ILE A 81 -13.31 -5.87 -4.65
N ARG A 82 -13.24 -6.48 -5.84
CA ARG A 82 -14.12 -7.57 -6.22
C ARG A 82 -13.42 -8.58 -7.13
N SER A 83 -13.92 -9.81 -7.18
CA SER A 83 -13.43 -10.86 -8.07
C SER A 83 -14.38 -11.20 -9.23
N ASN A 84 -15.64 -10.76 -9.17
CA ASN A 84 -16.70 -11.09 -10.11
C ASN A 84 -16.61 -10.33 -11.45
N TYR A 85 -15.47 -10.40 -12.11
CA TYR A 85 -15.31 -9.84 -13.46
C TYR A 85 -15.83 -10.83 -14.51
N MET A 86 -16.66 -10.32 -15.44
CA MET A 86 -17.31 -11.13 -16.48
C MET A 86 -16.40 -11.64 -17.60
N ILE A 87 -15.12 -11.24 -17.59
CA ILE A 87 -14.15 -11.67 -18.60
C ILE A 87 -13.52 -12.98 -18.13
N GLY A 88 -13.81 -14.06 -18.84
CA GLY A 88 -13.20 -15.37 -18.60
C GLY A 88 -11.68 -15.27 -18.64
N GLY A 89 -10.98 -16.00 -17.79
CA GLY A 89 -9.53 -15.94 -17.61
C GLY A 89 -9.05 -14.94 -16.57
N ASN A 90 -9.79 -13.88 -16.30
CA ASN A 90 -9.40 -12.88 -15.29
C ASN A 90 -9.87 -13.27 -13.87
N THR A 91 -10.83 -14.17 -13.74
CA THR A 91 -11.41 -14.53 -12.43
C THR A 91 -10.35 -15.01 -11.45
N ALA A 92 -9.49 -15.93 -11.85
CA ALA A 92 -8.44 -16.46 -10.98
C ALA A 92 -7.46 -15.37 -10.50
N PHE A 93 -7.13 -14.41 -11.37
CA PHE A 93 -6.28 -13.26 -11.04
C PHE A 93 -6.95 -12.36 -9.97
N PHE A 94 -8.22 -12.02 -10.19
CA PHE A 94 -8.94 -11.16 -9.25
C PHE A 94 -9.28 -11.86 -7.94
N GLU A 95 -9.55 -13.17 -7.95
CA GLU A 95 -9.71 -13.97 -6.74
C GLU A 95 -8.43 -14.02 -5.92
N HIS A 96 -7.28 -14.19 -6.57
CA HIS A 96 -6.00 -14.13 -5.89
C HIS A 96 -5.74 -12.73 -5.29
N SER A 97 -6.03 -11.67 -6.04
CA SER A 97 -5.93 -10.29 -5.55
C SER A 97 -6.83 -10.05 -4.33
N LEU A 98 -8.07 -10.54 -4.35
CA LEU A 98 -8.99 -10.42 -3.20
C LEU A 98 -8.42 -11.11 -1.96
N LYS A 99 -7.89 -12.33 -2.09
CA LYS A 99 -7.24 -13.05 -0.97
C LYS A 99 -6.06 -12.28 -0.38
N LEU A 100 -5.27 -11.60 -1.22
CA LEU A 100 -4.19 -10.74 -0.74
C LEU A 100 -4.74 -9.58 0.09
N TRP A 101 -5.82 -8.94 -0.35
CA TRP A 101 -6.46 -7.87 0.40
C TRP A 101 -7.03 -8.34 1.74
N GLU A 102 -7.62 -9.52 1.81
CA GLU A 102 -8.14 -10.11 3.06
C GLU A 102 -7.06 -10.23 4.14
N GLY A 103 -5.85 -10.61 3.74
CA GLY A 103 -4.70 -10.77 4.65
C GLY A 103 -3.91 -9.50 4.94
N LEU A 104 -4.07 -8.47 4.10
CA LEU A 104 -3.15 -7.33 4.04
C LEU A 104 -3.06 -6.53 5.34
N SER A 105 -4.18 -6.34 6.03
CA SER A 105 -4.21 -5.61 7.30
C SER A 105 -3.36 -6.28 8.38
N HIS A 106 -3.39 -7.60 8.46
CA HIS A 106 -2.55 -8.37 9.39
C HIS A 106 -1.09 -8.36 8.96
N GLU A 107 -0.84 -8.52 7.68
CA GLU A 107 0.49 -8.57 7.10
C GLU A 107 1.26 -7.25 7.29
N LEU A 108 0.60 -6.13 7.06
CA LEU A 108 1.18 -4.80 7.22
C LEU A 108 1.08 -4.26 8.65
N ASN A 109 0.37 -4.95 9.54
CA ASN A 109 0.02 -4.43 10.87
C ASN A 109 -0.61 -3.02 10.78
N PHE A 110 -1.47 -2.84 9.79
CA PHE A 110 -2.15 -1.59 9.49
C PHE A 110 -3.59 -1.86 9.05
N ASN A 111 -4.57 -1.16 9.62
CA ASN A 111 -5.95 -1.33 9.23
C ASN A 111 -6.22 -0.74 7.84
N CYS A 112 -6.27 -1.59 6.83
CA CYS A 112 -6.61 -1.21 5.46
C CYS A 112 -8.11 -0.97 5.26
N MET A 113 -8.93 -1.07 6.30
CA MET A 113 -10.39 -0.90 6.29
C MET A 113 -11.11 -1.78 5.26
N VAL A 114 -10.57 -2.96 4.96
CA VAL A 114 -11.22 -3.91 4.06
C VAL A 114 -12.46 -4.48 4.75
N SER A 115 -13.62 -4.35 4.12
CA SER A 115 -14.90 -4.81 4.65
C SER A 115 -15.65 -5.61 3.58
N GLN A 116 -15.99 -6.87 3.89
CA GLN A 116 -16.68 -7.79 2.99
C GLN A 116 -18.16 -7.89 3.36
N ARG A 117 -18.91 -6.83 3.12
CA ARG A 117 -20.36 -6.79 3.40
C ARG A 117 -21.22 -7.04 2.17
N GLY A 118 -20.60 -7.37 1.05
CA GLY A 118 -21.28 -7.53 -0.22
C GLY A 118 -21.51 -6.19 -0.93
N GLN A 119 -22.00 -6.31 -2.16
CA GLN A 119 -22.40 -5.20 -3.01
C GLN A 119 -23.81 -5.50 -3.52
N ILE A 120 -24.71 -4.55 -3.42
CA ILE A 120 -26.07 -4.59 -3.97
C ILE A 120 -26.08 -3.94 -5.33
#